data_8e01b7152e0a7957c2285e0571f6fa46
#
_entry.id   8e01b7152e0a7957c2285e0571f6fa46
#
_cell.length_a   1.000
_cell.length_b   1.000
_cell.length_c   1.000
_cell.angle_alpha   90.00
_cell.angle_beta   90.00
_cell.angle_gamma   90.00
#
_symmetry.space_group_name_H-M   'P 1'
#
loop_
_entity.id
_entity.type
_entity.pdbx_description
1 polymer ?
#
loop_
_entity_poly.entity_id
_entity_poly.type
_entity_poly.pdbx_seq_one_letter_code
_entity_poly.pdbx_strand_id
1 'polypeptide(L)'
;MLLVRHGQSTWNREHRIQGQLDPPLSEKGRRQAELLGRRLAGCRLAGFYSSDLKRAFETSQAIEAMTGFVAVAVPGLREIFLGEWEGLRTEEVAQRYPDAWVRWSEEPDWDLVPGGEGTEHFETRVAAALDAILERHAHGDVLVVTHGGVIQVALHRAAACPSRGLFPFKIQNASLSVLEKGDGRMIIGGVNDTCHLEPALVTGPGRG
;
A
#
# COMPACT_ATOMS: atom_id res chain seq x y z
N MET A 1 10.71 2.84 -8.91
CA MET A 1 10.16 2.08 -7.76
C MET A 1 8.72 1.74 -8.06
N LEU A 2 8.35 0.48 -7.89
CA LEU A 2 7.01 -0.06 -8.07
C LEU A 2 6.40 -0.28 -6.68
N LEU A 3 5.35 0.45 -6.35
CA LEU A 3 4.64 0.37 -5.06
C LEU A 3 3.36 -0.44 -5.23
N VAL A 4 3.22 -1.51 -4.48
CA VAL A 4 2.07 -2.41 -4.51
C VAL A 4 1.33 -2.36 -3.19
N ARG A 5 0.03 -2.08 -3.21
CA ARG A 5 -0.82 -2.32 -2.05
C ARG A 5 -1.13 -3.81 -1.95
N HIS A 6 -1.06 -4.36 -0.75
CA HIS A 6 -1.44 -5.76 -0.49
C HIS A 6 -2.82 -6.12 -1.05
N GLY A 7 -3.05 -7.39 -1.36
CA GLY A 7 -4.35 -7.93 -1.73
C GLY A 7 -5.42 -7.70 -0.64
N GLN A 8 -6.69 -7.89 -0.97
CA GLN A 8 -7.77 -7.72 -0.01
C GLN A 8 -7.57 -8.63 1.22
N SER A 9 -7.50 -8.06 2.43
CA SER A 9 -7.53 -8.82 3.68
C SER A 9 -8.96 -9.21 4.07
N THR A 10 -9.10 -10.11 5.04
CA THR A 10 -10.40 -10.45 5.62
C THR A 10 -11.09 -9.21 6.19
N TRP A 11 -10.33 -8.30 6.81
CA TRP A 11 -10.85 -7.06 7.40
C TRP A 11 -11.17 -5.97 6.37
N ASN A 12 -10.47 -5.93 5.23
CA ASN A 12 -10.93 -5.07 4.12
C ASN A 12 -12.33 -5.48 3.66
N ARG A 13 -12.62 -6.80 3.59
CA ARG A 13 -13.95 -7.32 3.24
C ARG A 13 -15.00 -6.96 4.27
N GLU A 14 -14.62 -6.88 5.55
CA GLU A 14 -15.49 -6.59 6.68
C GLU A 14 -15.60 -5.10 7.00
N HIS A 15 -14.90 -4.24 6.26
CA HIS A 15 -14.81 -2.79 6.50
C HIS A 15 -14.32 -2.44 7.90
N ARG A 16 -13.35 -3.21 8.42
CA ARG A 16 -12.66 -2.94 9.69
C ARG A 16 -11.37 -2.19 9.47
N ILE A 17 -11.10 -1.23 10.33
CA ILE A 17 -9.84 -0.50 10.43
C ILE A 17 -8.75 -1.48 10.84
N GLN A 18 -7.65 -1.55 10.11
CA GLN A 18 -6.63 -2.56 10.32
C GLN A 18 -5.42 -2.03 11.09
N GLY A 19 -4.89 -0.87 10.65
CA GLY A 19 -3.62 -0.38 11.18
C GLY A 19 -2.52 -1.45 11.12
N GLN A 20 -1.91 -1.74 12.26
CA GLN A 20 -0.88 -2.77 12.41
C GLN A 20 -1.40 -4.11 12.94
N LEU A 21 -2.70 -4.24 13.24
CA LEU A 21 -3.29 -5.56 13.45
C LEU A 21 -3.18 -6.40 12.17
N ASP A 22 -3.08 -7.71 12.33
CA ASP A 22 -2.50 -8.57 11.31
C ASP A 22 -3.46 -9.63 10.72
N PRO A 23 -4.63 -9.20 10.15
CA PRO A 23 -5.54 -10.09 9.46
C PRO A 23 -4.91 -10.64 8.17
N PRO A 24 -5.16 -11.92 7.82
CA PRO A 24 -4.66 -12.54 6.61
C PRO A 24 -5.39 -12.02 5.36
N LEU A 25 -4.88 -12.37 4.19
CA LEU A 25 -5.60 -12.17 2.94
C LEU A 25 -6.94 -12.94 2.92
N SER A 26 -7.95 -12.32 2.32
CA SER A 26 -9.18 -13.01 1.94
C SER A 26 -8.92 -13.94 0.74
N GLU A 27 -9.87 -14.80 0.40
CA GLU A 27 -9.78 -15.61 -0.82
C GLU A 27 -9.64 -14.74 -2.08
N LYS A 28 -10.41 -13.63 -2.16
CA LYS A 28 -10.26 -12.65 -3.22
C LYS A 28 -8.88 -12.02 -3.22
N GLY A 29 -8.33 -11.70 -2.03
CA GLY A 29 -7.00 -11.11 -1.91
C GLY A 29 -5.88 -12.04 -2.39
N ARG A 30 -5.98 -13.33 -2.12
CA ARG A 30 -5.03 -14.33 -2.64
C ARG A 30 -5.07 -14.39 -4.16
N ARG A 31 -6.26 -14.41 -4.77
CA ARG A 31 -6.40 -14.37 -6.24
C ARG A 31 -5.84 -13.07 -6.84
N GLN A 32 -6.05 -11.94 -6.17
CA GLN A 32 -5.47 -10.65 -6.59
C GLN A 32 -3.93 -10.70 -6.55
N ALA A 33 -3.35 -11.28 -5.50
CA ALA A 33 -1.89 -11.44 -5.37
C ALA A 33 -1.31 -12.36 -6.46
N GLU A 34 -1.99 -13.45 -6.81
CA GLU A 34 -1.60 -14.34 -7.92
C GLU A 34 -1.63 -13.62 -9.29
N LEU A 35 -2.69 -12.84 -9.56
CA LEU A 35 -2.81 -12.07 -10.80
C LEU A 35 -1.69 -11.01 -10.91
N LEU A 36 -1.38 -10.36 -9.79
CA LEU A 36 -0.27 -9.42 -9.70
C LEU A 36 1.07 -10.11 -9.94
N GLY A 37 1.29 -11.28 -9.35
CA GLY A 37 2.48 -12.09 -9.58
C GLY A 37 2.66 -12.44 -11.07
N ARG A 38 1.57 -12.85 -11.75
CA ARG A 38 1.59 -13.11 -13.20
C ARG A 38 1.93 -11.86 -14.02
N ARG A 39 1.40 -10.70 -13.64
CA ARG A 39 1.72 -9.42 -14.29
C ARG A 39 3.20 -9.07 -14.16
N LEU A 40 3.81 -9.38 -13.02
CA LEU A 40 5.20 -9.08 -12.73
C LEU A 40 6.16 -10.20 -13.17
N ALA A 41 5.64 -11.33 -13.65
CA ALA A 41 6.44 -12.40 -14.21
C ALA A 41 7.28 -11.89 -15.39
N GLY A 42 8.58 -12.12 -15.35
CA GLY A 42 9.52 -11.62 -16.36
C GLY A 42 10.06 -10.20 -16.10
N CYS A 43 9.56 -9.48 -15.12
CA CYS A 43 10.20 -8.23 -14.67
C CYS A 43 11.62 -8.52 -14.14
N ARG A 44 12.55 -7.63 -14.44
CA ARG A 44 13.92 -7.67 -13.88
C ARG A 44 13.98 -6.71 -12.72
N LEU A 45 13.96 -7.25 -11.49
CA LEU A 45 14.01 -6.45 -10.28
C LEU A 45 15.45 -6.30 -9.78
N ALA A 46 15.87 -5.10 -9.44
CA ALA A 46 17.10 -4.82 -8.72
C ALA A 46 16.93 -5.08 -7.21
N GLY A 47 15.69 -4.96 -6.68
CA GLY A 47 15.36 -5.27 -5.30
C GLY A 47 13.87 -5.56 -5.12
N PHE A 48 13.56 -6.41 -4.14
CA PHE A 48 12.19 -6.72 -3.77
C PHE A 48 12.03 -6.65 -2.25
N TYR A 49 11.08 -5.84 -1.79
CA TYR A 49 10.82 -5.55 -0.38
C TYR A 49 9.35 -5.70 -0.06
N SER A 50 9.05 -6.05 1.19
CA SER A 50 7.67 -6.14 1.69
C SER A 50 7.56 -5.61 3.11
N SER A 51 6.42 -5.02 3.45
CA SER A 51 6.01 -4.94 4.85
C SER A 51 5.94 -6.35 5.43
N ASP A 52 6.29 -6.50 6.69
CA ASP A 52 6.24 -7.76 7.44
C ASP A 52 4.85 -8.10 7.97
N LEU A 53 3.85 -7.21 7.80
CA LEU A 53 2.46 -7.53 8.13
C LEU A 53 1.93 -8.60 7.18
N LYS A 54 1.24 -9.59 7.75
CA LYS A 54 0.82 -10.83 7.10
C LYS A 54 0.17 -10.64 5.73
N ARG A 55 -0.76 -9.68 5.61
CA ARG A 55 -1.44 -9.38 4.34
C ARG A 55 -0.50 -8.89 3.23
N ALA A 56 0.53 -8.12 3.57
CA ALA A 56 1.55 -7.69 2.61
C ALA A 56 2.54 -8.84 2.33
N PHE A 57 2.94 -9.55 3.35
CA PHE A 57 3.83 -10.69 3.23
C PHE A 57 3.22 -11.83 2.40
N GLU A 58 1.95 -12.21 2.64
CA GLU A 58 1.24 -13.19 1.81
C GLU A 58 1.11 -12.72 0.34
N THR A 59 0.98 -11.40 0.12
CA THR A 59 0.97 -10.84 -1.24
C THR A 59 2.35 -10.97 -1.89
N SER A 60 3.43 -10.69 -1.16
CA SER A 60 4.79 -10.84 -1.68
C SER A 60 5.11 -12.30 -2.01
N GLN A 61 4.70 -13.25 -1.18
CA GLN A 61 4.90 -14.68 -1.44
C GLN A 61 4.27 -15.15 -2.77
N ALA A 62 3.08 -14.64 -3.11
CA ALA A 62 2.46 -14.96 -4.39
C ALA A 62 3.25 -14.37 -5.58
N ILE A 63 3.88 -13.20 -5.41
CA ILE A 63 4.77 -12.59 -6.41
C ILE A 63 6.08 -13.38 -6.50
N GLU A 64 6.67 -13.78 -5.38
CA GLU A 64 7.88 -14.60 -5.31
C GLU A 64 7.74 -15.88 -6.13
N ALA A 65 6.60 -16.57 -5.96
CA ALA A 65 6.31 -17.81 -6.68
C ALA A 65 6.31 -17.65 -8.22
N MET A 66 6.01 -16.45 -8.73
CA MET A 66 5.92 -16.19 -10.17
C MET A 66 7.18 -15.54 -10.74
N THR A 67 7.94 -14.82 -9.93
CA THR A 67 9.10 -14.05 -10.37
C THR A 67 10.43 -14.70 -10.02
N GLY A 68 10.45 -15.58 -9.01
CA GLY A 68 11.68 -16.17 -8.46
C GLY A 68 12.50 -15.22 -7.58
N PHE A 69 12.09 -13.96 -7.40
CA PHE A 69 12.72 -13.03 -6.46
C PHE A 69 12.15 -13.25 -5.06
N VAL A 70 12.98 -13.07 -4.01
CA VAL A 70 12.57 -13.18 -2.61
C VAL A 70 12.48 -11.78 -2.01
N ALA A 71 11.37 -11.47 -1.34
CA ALA A 71 11.16 -10.19 -0.71
C ALA A 71 11.92 -10.08 0.63
N VAL A 72 12.56 -8.95 0.85
CA VAL A 72 13.15 -8.59 2.14
C VAL A 72 12.08 -7.90 2.98
N ALA A 73 11.79 -8.44 4.16
CA ALA A 73 10.84 -7.84 5.09
C ALA A 73 11.42 -6.57 5.73
N VAL A 74 10.64 -5.48 5.69
CA VAL A 74 11.03 -4.17 6.23
C VAL A 74 9.92 -3.63 7.13
N PRO A 75 10.10 -3.65 8.48
CA PRO A 75 9.08 -3.16 9.42
C PRO A 75 8.72 -1.68 9.23
N GLY A 76 9.65 -0.87 8.70
CA GLY A 76 9.39 0.54 8.35
C GLY A 76 8.32 0.74 7.26
N LEU A 77 7.93 -0.33 6.54
CA LEU A 77 6.88 -0.31 5.53
C LEU A 77 5.50 -0.73 6.07
N ARG A 78 5.34 -0.94 7.39
CA ARG A 78 4.03 -1.23 8.00
C ARG A 78 3.07 -0.07 7.80
N GLU A 79 1.77 -0.39 7.77
CA GLU A 79 0.69 0.61 7.77
C GLU A 79 0.78 1.50 9.02
N ILE A 80 0.12 2.64 8.99
CA ILE A 80 -0.01 3.52 10.15
C ILE A 80 -0.62 2.74 11.33
N PHE A 81 -0.06 2.93 12.52
CA PHE A 81 -0.65 2.40 13.75
C PHE A 81 -1.80 3.30 14.18
N LEU A 82 -3.00 2.76 14.23
CA LEU A 82 -4.24 3.49 14.48
C LEU A 82 -4.80 3.25 15.90
N GLY A 83 -3.93 2.85 16.84
CA GLY A 83 -4.24 2.81 18.26
C GLY A 83 -5.59 2.18 18.57
N GLU A 84 -6.43 2.93 19.29
CA GLU A 84 -7.73 2.44 19.77
C GLU A 84 -8.80 2.24 18.67
N TRP A 85 -8.53 2.73 17.44
CA TRP A 85 -9.43 2.50 16.32
C TRP A 85 -9.19 1.15 15.62
N GLU A 86 -8.05 0.49 15.87
CA GLU A 86 -7.75 -0.79 15.23
C GLU A 86 -8.76 -1.88 15.60
N GLY A 87 -9.23 -2.61 14.61
CA GLY A 87 -10.23 -3.67 14.75
C GLY A 87 -11.68 -3.18 14.72
N LEU A 88 -11.93 -1.88 14.88
CA LEU A 88 -13.26 -1.30 14.85
C LEU A 88 -13.75 -1.07 13.42
N ARG A 89 -15.05 -1.04 13.25
CA ARG A 89 -15.70 -0.48 12.06
C ARG A 89 -15.87 1.03 12.22
N THR A 90 -16.03 1.73 11.12
CA THR A 90 -16.23 3.18 11.10
C THR A 90 -17.39 3.62 12.03
N GLU A 91 -18.50 2.87 12.04
CA GLU A 91 -19.67 3.14 12.87
C GLU A 91 -19.36 2.93 14.37
N GLU A 92 -18.52 1.95 14.67
CA GLU A 92 -18.08 1.68 16.06
C GLU A 92 -17.14 2.79 16.56
N VAL A 93 -16.28 3.32 15.69
CA VAL A 93 -15.44 4.50 16.00
C VAL A 93 -16.32 5.71 16.31
N ALA A 94 -17.28 6.03 15.42
CA ALA A 94 -18.20 7.15 15.61
C ALA A 94 -18.99 7.05 16.95
N GLN A 95 -19.33 5.84 17.39
CA GLN A 95 -20.04 5.62 18.65
C GLN A 95 -19.14 5.73 19.88
N ARG A 96 -17.91 5.20 19.81
CA ARG A 96 -16.99 5.14 20.96
C ARG A 96 -16.18 6.42 21.14
N TYR A 97 -15.87 7.11 20.04
CA TYR A 97 -15.01 8.29 19.98
C TYR A 97 -15.69 9.44 19.21
N PRO A 98 -16.90 9.87 19.60
CA PRO A 98 -17.71 10.81 18.81
C PRO A 98 -16.98 12.13 18.51
N ASP A 99 -16.31 12.71 19.49
CA ASP A 99 -15.61 13.99 19.30
C ASP A 99 -14.41 13.88 18.34
N ALA A 100 -13.61 12.82 18.48
CA ALA A 100 -12.48 12.56 17.58
C ALA A 100 -12.97 12.24 16.17
N TRP A 101 -14.07 11.46 16.06
CA TRP A 101 -14.66 11.11 14.77
C TRP A 101 -15.23 12.31 14.03
N VAL A 102 -15.96 13.21 14.71
CA VAL A 102 -16.51 14.43 14.09
C VAL A 102 -15.36 15.28 13.55
N ARG A 103 -14.35 15.56 14.36
CA ARG A 103 -13.19 16.34 13.93
C ARG A 103 -12.46 15.68 12.74
N TRP A 104 -12.22 14.38 12.81
CA TRP A 104 -11.57 13.63 11.74
C TRP A 104 -12.40 13.62 10.44
N SER A 105 -13.71 13.61 10.54
CA SER A 105 -14.62 13.63 9.36
C SER A 105 -14.63 14.97 8.66
N GLU A 106 -14.41 16.06 9.42
CA GLU A 106 -14.32 17.43 8.88
C GLU A 106 -12.95 17.73 8.31
N GLU A 107 -11.90 17.38 9.05
CA GLU A 107 -10.51 17.58 8.68
C GLU A 107 -9.69 16.35 9.10
N PRO A 108 -9.48 15.37 8.20
CA PRO A 108 -8.74 14.15 8.52
C PRO A 108 -7.31 14.46 8.97
N ASP A 109 -6.99 14.03 10.21
CA ASP A 109 -5.68 14.16 10.80
C ASP A 109 -5.41 12.93 11.68
N TRP A 110 -4.32 12.22 11.44
CA TRP A 110 -3.97 11.02 12.20
C TRP A 110 -3.61 11.30 13.65
N ASP A 111 -3.27 12.54 13.99
CA ASP A 111 -2.99 12.95 15.36
C ASP A 111 -4.26 12.99 16.23
N LEU A 112 -5.45 12.92 15.61
CA LEU A 112 -6.73 12.80 16.32
C LEU A 112 -7.04 11.37 16.80
N VAL A 113 -6.29 10.36 16.34
CA VAL A 113 -6.54 8.95 16.65
C VAL A 113 -5.98 8.61 18.03
N PRO A 114 -6.82 8.25 19.02
CA PRO A 114 -6.37 7.95 20.37
C PRO A 114 -5.36 6.78 20.38
N GLY A 115 -4.18 7.03 20.94
CA GLY A 115 -3.12 6.02 21.05
C GLY A 115 -2.47 5.64 19.70
N GLY A 116 -2.78 6.35 18.62
CA GLY A 116 -2.14 6.16 17.31
C GLY A 116 -0.69 6.68 17.28
N GLU A 117 0.06 6.33 16.22
CA GLU A 117 1.44 6.81 16.06
C GLU A 117 1.53 8.28 15.56
N GLY A 118 0.43 8.83 15.06
CA GLY A 118 0.38 10.18 14.52
C GLY A 118 1.07 10.35 13.16
N THR A 119 0.82 11.51 12.55
CA THR A 119 1.26 11.83 11.18
C THR A 119 2.78 11.91 11.08
N GLU A 120 3.43 12.65 11.97
CA GLU A 120 4.88 12.91 11.90
C GLU A 120 5.70 11.62 12.05
N HIS A 121 5.35 10.77 13.05
CA HIS A 121 6.04 9.50 13.26
C HIS A 121 5.87 8.56 12.06
N PHE A 122 4.63 8.46 11.54
CA PHE A 122 4.34 7.63 10.39
C PHE A 122 5.13 8.07 9.15
N GLU A 123 5.07 9.35 8.80
CA GLU A 123 5.78 9.91 7.63
C GLU A 123 7.29 9.75 7.75
N THR A 124 7.86 10.02 8.92
CA THR A 124 9.30 9.91 9.18
C THR A 124 9.76 8.46 9.03
N ARG A 125 9.03 7.50 9.61
CA ARG A 125 9.34 6.08 9.53
C ARG A 125 9.28 5.55 8.09
N VAL A 126 8.23 5.91 7.37
CA VAL A 126 8.04 5.52 5.97
C VAL A 126 9.11 6.16 5.08
N ALA A 127 9.39 7.45 5.26
CA ALA A 127 10.42 8.15 4.54
C ALA A 127 11.79 7.46 4.69
N ALA A 128 12.20 7.21 5.94
CA ALA A 128 13.47 6.55 6.22
C ALA A 128 13.57 5.15 5.57
N ALA A 129 12.47 4.38 5.60
CA ALA A 129 12.45 3.05 4.98
C ALA A 129 12.58 3.13 3.45
N LEU A 130 11.87 4.04 2.80
CA LEU A 130 11.92 4.21 1.34
C LEU A 130 13.27 4.76 0.89
N ASP A 131 13.83 5.72 1.62
CA ASP A 131 15.15 6.30 1.31
C ASP A 131 16.25 5.25 1.43
N ALA A 132 16.26 4.45 2.51
CA ALA A 132 17.21 3.36 2.67
C ALA A 132 17.12 2.30 1.55
N ILE A 133 15.91 2.05 1.03
CA ILE A 133 15.73 1.17 -0.13
C ILE A 133 16.31 1.81 -1.40
N LEU A 134 16.01 3.08 -1.65
CA LEU A 134 16.50 3.80 -2.85
C LEU A 134 18.02 3.98 -2.85
N GLU A 135 18.64 4.18 -1.70
CA GLU A 135 20.10 4.29 -1.56
C GLU A 135 20.82 2.99 -1.92
N ARG A 136 20.19 1.83 -1.66
CA ARG A 136 20.76 0.51 -2.02
C ARG A 136 20.65 0.20 -3.52
N HIS A 137 19.80 0.91 -4.24
CA HIS A 137 19.51 0.63 -5.65
C HIS A 137 19.63 1.89 -6.50
N ALA A 138 20.85 2.20 -6.92
CA ALA A 138 21.12 3.35 -7.79
C ALA A 138 20.43 3.22 -9.18
N HIS A 139 20.23 2.00 -9.65
CA HIS A 139 19.65 1.68 -10.94
C HIS A 139 18.75 0.45 -10.87
N GLY A 140 17.83 0.35 -11.83
CA GLY A 140 16.91 -0.77 -11.97
C GLY A 140 15.61 -0.61 -11.18
N ASP A 141 14.69 -1.53 -11.42
CA ASP A 141 13.36 -1.50 -10.80
C ASP A 141 13.38 -2.12 -9.42
N VAL A 142 12.80 -1.42 -8.45
CA VAL A 142 12.62 -1.90 -7.09
C VAL A 142 11.12 -2.09 -6.86
N LEU A 143 10.74 -3.27 -6.40
CA LEU A 143 9.38 -3.61 -6.03
C LEU A 143 9.19 -3.52 -4.51
N VAL A 144 8.11 -2.87 -4.08
CA VAL A 144 7.75 -2.73 -2.65
C VAL A 144 6.29 -3.10 -2.46
N VAL A 145 6.03 -4.17 -1.72
CA VAL A 145 4.68 -4.57 -1.31
C VAL A 145 4.38 -3.98 0.06
N THR A 146 3.32 -3.17 0.15
CA THR A 146 3.02 -2.40 1.34
C THR A 146 1.51 -2.08 1.47
N HIS A 147 1.16 -0.96 2.05
CA HIS A 147 -0.19 -0.57 2.47
C HIS A 147 -0.62 0.75 1.82
N GLY A 148 -1.91 1.06 1.95
CA GLY A 148 -2.50 2.26 1.38
C GLY A 148 -1.87 3.54 1.92
N GLY A 149 -1.73 3.67 3.24
CA GLY A 149 -1.14 4.85 3.87
C GLY A 149 0.32 5.07 3.49
N VAL A 150 1.13 4.01 3.43
CA VAL A 150 2.53 4.08 3.00
C VAL A 150 2.66 4.59 1.56
N ILE A 151 1.80 4.11 0.65
CA ILE A 151 1.78 4.58 -0.74
C ILE A 151 1.36 6.04 -0.80
N GLN A 152 0.37 6.47 0.00
CA GLN A 152 -0.03 7.88 0.10
C GLN A 152 1.16 8.74 0.52
N VAL A 153 1.89 8.39 1.58
CA VAL A 153 3.09 9.12 2.01
C VAL A 153 4.12 9.23 0.88
N ALA A 154 4.39 8.12 0.17
CA ALA A 154 5.33 8.13 -0.95
C ALA A 154 4.90 9.07 -2.08
N LEU A 155 3.62 9.09 -2.43
CA LEU A 155 3.05 9.96 -3.46
C LEU A 155 3.04 11.43 -3.02
N HIS A 156 2.68 11.72 -1.77
CA HIS A 156 2.73 13.07 -1.21
C HIS A 156 4.15 13.64 -1.21
N ARG A 157 5.14 12.83 -0.81
CA ARG A 157 6.56 13.22 -0.88
C ARG A 157 6.99 13.52 -2.32
N ALA A 158 6.61 12.68 -3.28
CA ALA A 158 6.93 12.92 -4.69
C ALA A 158 6.26 14.18 -5.24
N ALA A 159 5.05 14.51 -4.79
CA ALA A 159 4.31 15.71 -5.16
C ALA A 159 4.74 16.96 -4.37
N ALA A 160 5.65 16.84 -3.40
CA ALA A 160 6.06 17.90 -2.49
C ALA A 160 4.89 18.58 -1.75
N CYS A 161 3.88 17.80 -1.34
CA CYS A 161 2.73 18.28 -0.57
C CYS A 161 2.55 17.46 0.73
N PRO A 162 2.06 18.08 1.82
CA PRO A 162 1.83 17.38 3.09
C PRO A 162 0.67 16.39 2.98
N SER A 163 0.74 15.25 3.68
CA SER A 163 -0.30 14.23 3.67
C SER A 163 -1.41 14.47 4.71
N ARG A 164 -1.08 14.88 5.91
CA ARG A 164 -1.98 15.21 7.03
C ARG A 164 -3.20 14.30 7.20
N GLY A 165 -3.06 13.01 6.93
CA GLY A 165 -4.20 12.09 6.99
C GLY A 165 -5.13 12.10 5.78
N LEU A 166 -4.91 12.97 4.81
CA LEU A 166 -5.66 12.97 3.56
C LEU A 166 -5.22 11.85 2.65
N PHE A 167 -6.19 11.19 2.02
CA PHE A 167 -5.96 10.18 0.99
C PHE A 167 -6.52 10.63 -0.37
N PRO A 168 -5.92 11.64 -1.03
CA PRO A 168 -6.41 12.15 -2.29
C PRO A 168 -6.24 11.16 -3.45
N PHE A 169 -5.35 10.16 -3.28
CA PHE A 169 -5.13 9.15 -4.29
C PHE A 169 -5.95 7.90 -3.96
N LYS A 170 -6.73 7.42 -4.92
CA LYS A 170 -7.37 6.11 -4.78
C LYS A 170 -6.29 5.03 -4.90
N ILE A 171 -6.13 4.20 -3.89
CA ILE A 171 -5.19 3.08 -3.87
C ILE A 171 -5.97 1.81 -3.54
N GLN A 172 -6.30 1.01 -4.54
CA GLN A 172 -7.06 -0.23 -4.39
C GLN A 172 -6.16 -1.40 -3.95
N ASN A 173 -6.77 -2.45 -3.35
CA ASN A 173 -6.03 -3.67 -3.04
C ASN A 173 -5.40 -4.27 -4.29
N ALA A 174 -4.16 -4.72 -4.19
CA ALA A 174 -3.32 -5.23 -5.27
C ALA A 174 -3.10 -4.25 -6.43
N SER A 175 -3.31 -2.95 -6.23
CA SER A 175 -2.95 -1.94 -7.23
C SER A 175 -1.44 -1.70 -7.28
N LEU A 176 -0.96 -1.27 -8.44
CA LEU A 176 0.41 -0.86 -8.70
C LEU A 176 0.47 0.66 -8.89
N SER A 177 1.41 1.31 -8.21
CA SER A 177 1.77 2.72 -8.44
C SER A 177 3.26 2.81 -8.75
N VAL A 178 3.64 3.77 -9.56
CA VAL A 178 5.01 3.90 -10.10
C VAL A 178 5.59 5.24 -9.71
N LEU A 179 6.75 5.20 -9.05
CA LEU A 179 7.61 6.36 -8.82
C LEU A 179 8.90 6.20 -9.60
N GLU A 180 9.25 7.20 -10.39
CA GLU A 180 10.46 7.23 -11.21
C GLU A 180 11.44 8.25 -10.65
N LYS A 181 12.73 7.92 -10.63
CA LYS A 181 13.78 8.86 -10.26
C LYS A 181 14.13 9.70 -11.48
N GLY A 182 13.74 10.95 -11.47
CA GLY A 182 14.16 11.94 -12.46
C GLY A 182 15.41 12.73 -11.99
N ASP A 183 15.74 13.81 -12.70
CA ASP A 183 16.87 14.69 -12.40
C ASP A 183 16.69 15.40 -11.04
N GLY A 184 17.15 14.75 -9.97
CA GLY A 184 17.10 15.29 -8.60
C GLY A 184 15.74 15.27 -7.92
N ARG A 185 14.69 14.68 -8.54
CA ARG A 185 13.34 14.58 -7.97
C ARG A 185 12.68 13.24 -8.29
N MET A 186 11.67 12.88 -7.51
CA MET A 186 10.80 11.76 -7.83
C MET A 186 9.64 12.24 -8.73
N ILE A 187 9.29 11.42 -9.71
CA ILE A 187 8.18 11.65 -10.64
C ILE A 187 7.13 10.55 -10.42
N ILE A 188 5.87 10.95 -10.38
CA ILE A 188 4.75 10.00 -10.29
C ILE A 188 4.45 9.51 -11.72
N GLY A 189 4.90 8.30 -12.06
CA GLY A 189 4.70 7.68 -13.37
C GLY A 189 3.33 7.04 -13.56
N GLY A 190 2.66 6.68 -12.45
CA GLY A 190 1.33 6.12 -12.47
C GLY A 190 0.80 5.86 -11.08
N VAL A 191 -0.53 5.87 -10.92
CA VAL A 191 -1.18 5.64 -9.64
C VAL A 191 -2.34 4.66 -9.81
N ASN A 192 -2.43 3.68 -8.90
CA ASN A 192 -3.58 2.79 -8.77
C ASN A 192 -3.90 1.97 -10.03
N ASP A 193 -2.89 1.49 -10.73
CA ASP A 193 -3.10 0.59 -11.87
C ASP A 193 -3.58 -0.79 -11.40
N THR A 194 -4.75 -1.20 -11.87
CA THR A 194 -5.43 -2.46 -11.55
C THR A 194 -5.78 -3.28 -12.80
N CYS A 195 -5.21 -2.99 -13.96
CA CYS A 195 -5.52 -3.65 -15.23
C CYS A 195 -5.45 -5.19 -15.14
N HIS A 196 -4.52 -5.73 -14.34
CA HIS A 196 -4.36 -7.16 -14.14
C HIS A 196 -5.50 -7.82 -13.35
N LEU A 197 -6.37 -7.03 -12.69
CA LEU A 197 -7.52 -7.52 -11.92
C LEU A 197 -8.80 -7.60 -12.76
N GLU A 198 -8.79 -6.97 -13.94
CA GLU A 198 -9.93 -7.02 -14.86
C GLU A 198 -9.91 -8.34 -15.63
N PRO A 199 -11.09 -8.94 -15.92
CA PRO A 199 -11.15 -10.03 -16.88
C PRO A 199 -10.54 -9.54 -18.20
N ALA A 200 -9.63 -10.33 -18.79
CA ALA A 200 -9.11 -10.01 -20.12
C ALA A 200 -10.29 -9.69 -21.03
N LEU A 201 -10.32 -8.48 -21.56
CA LEU A 201 -11.29 -8.11 -22.58
C LEU A 201 -11.13 -9.14 -23.69
N VAL A 202 -12.07 -10.06 -23.84
CA VAL A 202 -12.12 -10.99 -24.96
C VAL A 202 -12.31 -10.11 -26.18
N THR A 203 -11.21 -9.77 -26.85
CA THR A 203 -11.26 -9.23 -28.19
C THR A 203 -11.89 -10.35 -29.04
N GLY A 204 -13.19 -10.26 -29.23
CA GLY A 204 -13.88 -11.15 -30.16
C GLY A 204 -13.19 -11.06 -31.51
N PRO A 205 -13.19 -12.16 -32.30
CA PRO A 205 -12.56 -12.16 -33.62
C PRO A 205 -13.09 -10.97 -34.41
N GLY A 206 -12.18 -10.15 -34.91
CA GLY A 206 -12.50 -8.98 -35.72
C GLY A 206 -13.51 -9.39 -36.80
N ARG A 207 -14.62 -8.67 -36.86
CA ARG A 207 -15.51 -8.76 -38.00
C ARG A 207 -14.72 -8.24 -39.19
N GLY A 208 -14.36 -9.16 -40.10
CA GLY A 208 -13.83 -8.87 -41.42
C GLY A 208 -14.86 -8.12 -42.29
#